data_6f3800c88ac722ce4ab3db2c43185605
#
_entry.id   6f3800c88ac722ce4ab3db2c43185605
#
_cell.length_a   1.000
_cell.length_b   1.000
_cell.length_c   1.000
_cell.angle_alpha   90.00
_cell.angle_beta   90.00
_cell.angle_gamma   90.00
#
_symmetry.space_group_name_H-M   'P 1'
#
loop_
_entity.id
_entity.type
_entity.pdbx_description
1 polymer ?
#
loop_
_entity_poly.entity_id
_entity_poly.type
_entity_poly.pdbx_seq_one_letter_code
_entity_poly.pdbx_strand_id
1 'polypeptide(L)'
;MSKTDDTQLIERCRSGDRQAFEALLVEYEKPVFNAAYRMLNSRDDAQDVTQTVFLKVFENIDQFDPSRRFFSWIYRITLNESINWLSKTNRLTPLDTETADEGKGPDEQLDSDKASKSVGTALMTIKSDYRSVVVLKHFLGCTYTEISQVLDIPEKKVKSRLYTARQQLKDALTRTS
;
A
#
# COMPACT_ATOMS: atom_id res chain seq x y z
N MET A 1 -14.95 2.66 7.62
CA MET A 1 -15.35 3.56 8.76
C MET A 1 -15.58 4.98 8.28
N SER A 2 -16.40 5.71 8.97
CA SER A 2 -16.63 7.12 8.69
C SER A 2 -15.48 7.96 9.26
N LYS A 3 -15.23 9.15 8.71
CA LYS A 3 -14.22 10.08 9.24
C LYS A 3 -14.42 10.39 10.73
N THR A 4 -15.66 10.38 11.19
CA THR A 4 -16.04 10.67 12.58
C THR A 4 -15.60 9.54 13.52
N ASP A 5 -15.73 8.28 13.08
CA ASP A 5 -15.36 7.11 13.89
C ASP A 5 -13.84 7.05 14.08
N ASP A 6 -13.07 7.28 13.03
CA ASP A 6 -11.60 7.32 13.10
C ASP A 6 -11.12 8.42 14.06
N THR A 7 -11.71 9.62 13.99
CA THR A 7 -11.31 10.74 14.84
C THR A 7 -11.54 10.43 16.33
N GLN A 8 -12.69 9.84 16.67
CA GLN A 8 -12.98 9.44 18.04
C GLN A 8 -12.01 8.36 18.56
N LEU A 9 -11.71 7.35 17.73
CA LEU A 9 -10.74 6.32 18.09
C LEU A 9 -9.33 6.91 18.31
N ILE A 10 -8.91 7.84 17.47
CA ILE A 10 -7.60 8.50 17.59
C ILE A 10 -7.51 9.32 18.88
N GLU A 11 -8.55 10.08 19.24
CA GLU A 11 -8.57 10.83 20.49
C GLU A 11 -8.46 9.91 21.71
N ARG A 12 -9.15 8.77 21.68
CA ARG A 12 -9.03 7.74 22.71
C ARG A 12 -7.63 7.11 22.75
N CYS A 13 -7.02 6.85 21.59
CA CYS A 13 -5.64 6.36 21.50
C CYS A 13 -4.67 7.34 22.18
N ARG A 14 -4.81 8.64 21.92
CA ARG A 14 -4.01 9.72 22.54
C ARG A 14 -4.13 9.78 24.06
N SER A 15 -5.30 9.43 24.58
CA SER A 15 -5.50 9.32 26.03
C SER A 15 -5.02 7.99 26.64
N GLY A 16 -4.36 7.14 25.84
CA GLY A 16 -3.79 5.88 26.30
C GLY A 16 -4.76 4.69 26.25
N ASP A 17 -5.91 4.84 25.59
CA ASP A 17 -6.89 3.76 25.44
C ASP A 17 -6.39 2.70 24.44
N ARG A 18 -5.91 1.59 24.99
CA ARG A 18 -5.39 0.45 24.22
C ARG A 18 -6.46 -0.20 23.34
N GLN A 19 -7.71 -0.27 23.79
CA GLN A 19 -8.80 -0.87 23.02
C GLN A 19 -9.13 -0.04 21.77
N ALA A 20 -8.99 1.28 21.85
CA ALA A 20 -9.17 2.14 20.69
C ALA A 20 -8.07 1.88 19.63
N PHE A 21 -6.83 1.64 20.05
CA PHE A 21 -5.76 1.28 19.11
C PHE A 21 -5.98 -0.11 18.49
N GLU A 22 -6.42 -1.07 19.27
CA GLU A 22 -6.79 -2.42 18.77
C GLU A 22 -7.93 -2.33 17.74
N ALA A 23 -8.90 -1.44 17.93
CA ALA A 23 -9.97 -1.22 16.96
C ALA A 23 -9.45 -0.61 15.64
N LEU A 24 -8.53 0.34 15.70
CA LEU A 24 -7.85 0.87 14.49
C LEU A 24 -7.03 -0.23 13.78
N LEU A 25 -6.33 -1.08 14.54
CA LEU A 25 -5.59 -2.23 14.00
C LEU A 25 -6.52 -3.15 13.22
N VAL A 26 -7.61 -3.60 13.82
CA VAL A 26 -8.58 -4.52 13.20
C VAL A 26 -9.13 -3.96 11.90
N GLU A 27 -9.41 -2.66 11.85
CA GLU A 27 -9.97 -1.99 10.68
C GLU A 27 -8.95 -1.84 9.54
N TYR A 28 -7.72 -1.47 9.87
CA TYR A 28 -6.72 -1.07 8.88
C TYR A 28 -5.66 -2.13 8.55
N GLU A 29 -5.51 -3.21 9.35
CA GLU A 29 -4.47 -4.22 9.13
C GLU A 29 -4.55 -4.86 7.75
N LYS A 30 -5.70 -5.41 7.38
CA LYS A 30 -5.89 -6.08 6.09
C LYS A 30 -5.73 -5.13 4.90
N PRO A 31 -6.34 -3.93 4.88
CA PRO A 31 -6.12 -2.95 3.82
C PRO A 31 -4.67 -2.48 3.71
N VAL A 32 -3.98 -2.22 4.82
CA VAL A 32 -2.57 -1.82 4.85
C VAL A 32 -1.69 -2.93 4.31
N PHE A 33 -1.90 -4.18 4.77
CA PHE A 33 -1.19 -5.36 4.24
C PHE A 33 -1.39 -5.50 2.73
N ASN A 34 -2.63 -5.38 2.25
CA ASN A 34 -2.92 -5.47 0.82
C ASN A 34 -2.21 -4.38 0.00
N ALA A 35 -2.16 -3.14 0.52
CA ALA A 35 -1.44 -2.06 -0.12
C ALA A 35 0.07 -2.35 -0.18
N ALA A 36 0.68 -2.76 0.94
CA ALA A 36 2.08 -3.14 1.02
C ALA A 36 2.39 -4.32 0.08
N TYR A 37 1.56 -5.35 0.08
CA TYR A 37 1.73 -6.51 -0.81
C TYR A 37 1.71 -6.11 -2.30
N ARG A 38 0.79 -5.24 -2.72
CA ARG A 38 0.75 -4.74 -4.10
C ARG A 38 1.94 -3.84 -4.46
N MET A 39 2.55 -3.21 -3.47
CA MET A 39 3.79 -2.44 -3.64
C MET A 39 5.04 -3.32 -3.74
N LEU A 40 5.09 -4.43 -3.01
CA LEU A 40 6.31 -5.24 -2.79
C LEU A 40 6.31 -6.55 -3.55
N ASN A 41 5.12 -7.11 -3.86
CA ASN A 41 4.91 -8.43 -4.44
C ASN A 41 5.58 -9.59 -3.66
N SER A 42 5.80 -9.39 -2.37
CA SER A 42 6.32 -10.36 -1.41
C SER A 42 5.44 -10.33 -0.16
N ARG A 43 4.98 -11.51 0.27
CA ARG A 43 4.08 -11.63 1.42
C ARG A 43 4.79 -11.33 2.73
N ASP A 44 6.00 -11.83 2.87
CA ASP A 44 6.80 -11.65 4.08
C ASP A 44 7.22 -10.19 4.24
N ASP A 45 7.72 -9.56 3.17
CA ASP A 45 8.05 -8.13 3.18
C ASP A 45 6.82 -7.26 3.46
N ALA A 46 5.65 -7.62 2.89
CA ALA A 46 4.41 -6.89 3.16
C ALA A 46 3.98 -7.01 4.62
N GLN A 47 4.22 -8.16 5.25
CA GLN A 47 3.93 -8.35 6.68
C GLN A 47 4.85 -7.51 7.54
N ASP A 48 6.15 -7.48 7.27
CA ASP A 48 7.14 -6.68 7.98
C ASP A 48 6.85 -5.18 7.83
N VAL A 49 6.53 -4.73 6.63
CA VAL A 49 6.12 -3.34 6.39
C VAL A 49 4.83 -3.01 7.12
N THR A 50 3.85 -3.91 7.15
CA THR A 50 2.59 -3.69 7.88
C THR A 50 2.85 -3.49 9.37
N GLN A 51 3.68 -4.33 9.99
CA GLN A 51 4.07 -4.15 11.39
C GLN A 51 4.77 -2.81 11.63
N THR A 52 5.71 -2.45 10.75
CA THR A 52 6.42 -1.17 10.82
C THR A 52 5.47 0.02 10.71
N VAL A 53 4.46 -0.05 9.84
CA VAL A 53 3.42 0.98 9.69
C VAL A 53 2.67 1.20 11.00
N PHE A 54 2.20 0.12 11.65
CA PHE A 54 1.43 0.24 12.89
C PHE A 54 2.30 0.69 14.07
N LEU A 55 3.57 0.29 14.13
CA LEU A 55 4.50 0.84 15.10
C LEU A 55 4.65 2.35 14.93
N LYS A 56 4.84 2.83 13.68
CA LYS A 56 4.93 4.27 13.39
C LYS A 56 3.63 5.02 13.69
N VAL A 57 2.48 4.40 13.42
CA VAL A 57 1.18 4.97 13.79
C VAL A 57 1.11 5.13 15.32
N PHE A 58 1.45 4.10 16.07
CA PHE A 58 1.45 4.13 17.53
C PHE A 58 2.39 5.21 18.10
N GLU A 59 3.62 5.26 17.60
CA GLU A 59 4.63 6.22 18.05
C GLU A 59 4.30 7.69 17.71
N ASN A 60 3.54 7.92 16.63
CA ASN A 60 3.27 9.25 16.11
C ASN A 60 1.79 9.64 16.12
N ILE A 61 0.93 8.89 16.82
CA ILE A 61 -0.51 9.17 16.87
C ILE A 61 -0.81 10.56 17.43
N ASP A 62 0.02 11.07 18.33
CA ASP A 62 -0.12 12.42 18.92
C ASP A 62 0.15 13.52 17.91
N GLN A 63 0.94 13.24 16.87
CA GLN A 63 1.29 14.17 15.81
C GLN A 63 0.28 14.18 14.66
N PHE A 64 -0.69 13.26 14.67
CA PHE A 64 -1.71 13.21 13.62
C PHE A 64 -2.56 14.48 13.64
N ASP A 65 -2.72 15.14 12.49
CA ASP A 65 -3.56 16.30 12.31
C ASP A 65 -5.04 15.89 12.14
N PRO A 66 -5.93 16.19 13.12
CA PRO A 66 -7.34 15.80 13.05
C PRO A 66 -8.12 16.46 11.91
N SER A 67 -7.59 17.53 11.30
CA SER A 67 -8.21 18.15 10.12
C SER A 67 -8.12 17.26 8.89
N ARG A 68 -7.17 16.33 8.87
CA ARG A 68 -6.96 15.35 7.80
C ARG A 68 -7.71 14.04 8.08
N ARG A 69 -7.88 13.21 7.05
CA ARG A 69 -8.43 11.86 7.22
C ARG A 69 -7.33 10.91 7.67
N PHE A 70 -7.60 10.08 8.67
CA PHE A 70 -6.68 9.05 9.14
C PHE A 70 -6.26 8.09 8.02
N PHE A 71 -7.23 7.68 7.20
CA PHE A 71 -7.01 6.95 5.96
C PHE A 71 -5.85 7.53 5.12
N SER A 72 -5.83 8.84 4.87
CA SER A 72 -4.79 9.45 4.03
C SER A 72 -3.42 9.41 4.72
N TRP A 73 -3.40 9.53 6.03
CA TRP A 73 -2.17 9.50 6.82
C TRP A 73 -1.56 8.09 6.89
N ILE A 74 -2.35 7.06 7.22
CA ILE A 74 -1.85 5.69 7.34
C ILE A 74 -1.38 5.14 5.97
N TYR A 75 -2.09 5.43 4.88
CA TYR A 75 -1.65 4.99 3.55
C TYR A 75 -0.41 5.74 3.06
N ARG A 76 -0.23 7.01 3.42
CA ARG A 76 1.03 7.71 3.18
C ARG A 76 2.20 6.98 3.87
N ILE A 77 2.05 6.62 5.13
CA ILE A 77 3.06 5.85 5.86
C ILE A 77 3.31 4.51 5.14
N THR A 78 2.25 3.77 4.80
CA THR A 78 2.35 2.46 4.13
C THR A 78 3.14 2.53 2.83
N LEU A 79 2.82 3.49 1.96
CA LEU A 79 3.51 3.64 0.67
C LEU A 79 4.96 4.07 0.85
N ASN A 80 5.23 5.00 1.77
CA ASN A 80 6.59 5.44 2.07
C ASN A 80 7.45 4.30 2.62
N GLU A 81 6.93 3.50 3.54
CA GLU A 81 7.66 2.35 4.08
C GLU A 81 7.90 1.28 3.00
N SER A 82 6.91 1.01 2.14
CA SER A 82 7.08 0.10 1.01
C SER A 82 8.17 0.58 0.04
N ILE A 83 8.20 1.87 -0.29
CA ILE A 83 9.24 2.46 -1.16
C ILE A 83 10.61 2.40 -0.49
N ASN A 84 10.69 2.70 0.80
CA ASN A 84 11.93 2.62 1.57
C ASN A 84 12.47 1.19 1.62
N TRP A 85 11.57 0.20 1.79
CA TRP A 85 11.91 -1.22 1.77
C TRP A 85 12.53 -1.62 0.43
N LEU A 86 11.88 -1.30 -0.68
CA LEU A 86 12.39 -1.55 -2.04
C LEU A 86 13.76 -0.90 -2.26
N SER A 87 13.94 0.33 -1.79
CA SER A 87 15.21 1.04 -1.93
C SER A 87 16.35 0.39 -1.14
N LYS A 88 16.06 -0.17 0.03
CA LYS A 88 17.04 -0.90 0.84
C LYS A 88 17.38 -2.25 0.21
N THR A 89 16.39 -3.00 -0.22
CA THR A 89 16.55 -4.32 -0.84
C THR A 89 17.36 -4.21 -2.15
N ASN A 90 17.05 -3.26 -3.01
CA ASN A 90 17.81 -3.01 -4.23
C ASN A 90 19.29 -2.60 -4.01
N ARG A 91 19.63 -2.05 -2.83
CA ARG A 91 21.02 -1.74 -2.47
C ARG A 91 21.78 -2.95 -1.94
N LEU A 92 21.07 -3.95 -1.40
CA LEU A 92 21.67 -5.13 -0.77
C LEU A 92 21.79 -6.31 -1.73
N THR A 93 21.06 -6.28 -2.86
CA THR A 93 21.11 -7.34 -3.87
C THR A 93 21.84 -6.81 -5.10
N PRO A 94 23.07 -7.29 -5.42
CA PRO A 94 23.63 -7.13 -6.76
C PRO A 94 22.70 -7.82 -7.76
N LEU A 95 22.51 -7.21 -8.92
CA LEU A 95 21.69 -7.68 -10.05
C LEU A 95 21.83 -9.19 -10.28
N ASP A 96 20.99 -10.00 -9.68
CA ASP A 96 20.67 -11.39 -10.07
C ASP A 96 19.96 -12.06 -8.90
N THR A 97 18.66 -11.86 -8.80
CA THR A 97 17.77 -12.88 -8.21
C THR A 97 16.32 -12.61 -8.63
N GLU A 98 15.84 -13.43 -9.55
CA GLU A 98 14.41 -13.72 -9.69
C GLU A 98 13.94 -14.38 -8.39
N THR A 99 13.41 -13.62 -7.47
CA THR A 99 12.65 -14.14 -6.34
C THR A 99 11.17 -13.95 -6.60
N ALA A 100 10.64 -14.83 -7.45
CA ALA A 100 9.23 -15.13 -7.40
C ALA A 100 9.00 -16.01 -6.17
N ASP A 101 8.48 -15.45 -5.10
CA ASP A 101 8.07 -16.22 -3.92
C ASP A 101 6.86 -17.09 -4.29
N GLU A 102 7.08 -18.40 -4.37
CA GLU A 102 6.04 -19.43 -4.49
C GLU A 102 5.37 -19.63 -3.12
N GLY A 103 4.62 -18.66 -2.66
CA GLY A 103 3.75 -18.83 -1.50
C GLY A 103 2.62 -19.80 -1.82
N LYS A 104 2.79 -21.08 -1.45
CA LYS A 104 1.74 -22.09 -1.46
C LYS A 104 0.62 -21.70 -0.51
N GLY A 105 -0.51 -21.24 -1.06
CA GLY A 105 -1.79 -21.24 -0.37
C GLY A 105 -2.62 -22.44 -0.84
N PRO A 106 -3.59 -22.99 -0.04
CA PRO A 106 -4.34 -24.18 -0.37
C PRO A 106 -5.22 -24.00 -1.59
N ASP A 107 -5.35 -25.11 -2.33
CA ASP A 107 -6.15 -25.30 -3.54
C ASP A 107 -7.57 -24.71 -3.44
N GLU A 108 -7.83 -23.72 -4.29
CA GLU A 108 -9.09 -23.45 -5.00
C GLU A 108 -8.99 -22.06 -5.65
N GLN A 109 -8.57 -22.02 -6.90
CA GLN A 109 -8.75 -20.94 -7.89
C GLN A 109 -7.53 -20.79 -8.83
N LEU A 110 -7.19 -21.85 -9.55
CA LEU A 110 -6.02 -21.89 -10.45
C LEU A 110 -5.97 -20.76 -11.51
N ASP A 111 -7.11 -20.24 -11.96
CA ASP A 111 -7.14 -19.16 -12.97
C ASP A 111 -7.07 -17.76 -12.35
N SER A 112 -7.64 -17.57 -11.16
CA SER A 112 -7.57 -16.31 -10.41
C SER A 112 -6.15 -16.06 -9.88
N ASP A 113 -5.44 -17.10 -9.48
CA ASP A 113 -4.07 -17.01 -8.95
C ASP A 113 -3.05 -16.67 -10.05
N LYS A 114 -3.21 -17.24 -11.25
CA LYS A 114 -2.35 -16.91 -12.41
C LYS A 114 -2.51 -15.45 -12.82
N ALA A 115 -3.75 -14.94 -12.92
CA ALA A 115 -4.03 -13.56 -13.24
C ALA A 115 -3.50 -12.60 -12.14
N SER A 116 -3.66 -12.96 -10.87
CA SER A 116 -3.15 -12.17 -9.74
C SER A 116 -1.62 -12.12 -9.71
N LYS A 117 -0.93 -13.24 -9.97
CA LYS A 117 0.53 -13.32 -10.09
C LYS A 117 1.03 -12.49 -11.27
N SER A 118 0.39 -12.59 -12.43
CA SER A 118 0.74 -11.80 -13.62
C SER A 118 0.64 -10.30 -13.37
N VAL A 119 -0.44 -9.85 -12.71
CA VAL A 119 -0.62 -8.44 -12.33
C VAL A 119 0.44 -8.02 -11.31
N GLY A 120 0.76 -8.85 -10.31
CA GLY A 120 1.81 -8.59 -9.34
C GLY A 120 3.17 -8.36 -10.02
N THR A 121 3.56 -9.26 -10.90
CA THR A 121 4.81 -9.16 -11.68
C THR A 121 4.81 -7.91 -12.56
N ALA A 122 3.72 -7.62 -13.27
CA ALA A 122 3.61 -6.41 -14.09
C ALA A 122 3.71 -5.12 -13.27
N LEU A 123 3.14 -5.09 -12.05
CA LEU A 123 3.30 -3.95 -11.14
C LEU A 123 4.75 -3.70 -10.75
N MET A 124 5.56 -4.76 -10.62
CA MET A 124 6.98 -4.63 -10.27
C MET A 124 7.83 -4.03 -11.38
N THR A 125 7.38 -4.09 -12.64
CA THR A 125 8.09 -3.48 -13.79
C THR A 125 7.96 -1.98 -13.87
N ILE A 126 6.97 -1.36 -13.21
CA ILE A 126 6.76 0.08 -13.23
C ILE A 126 7.37 0.75 -11.99
N LYS A 127 7.80 2.01 -12.16
CA LYS A 127 8.39 2.78 -11.06
C LYS A 127 7.41 2.91 -9.88
N SER A 128 7.94 2.92 -8.66
CA SER A 128 7.16 3.01 -7.41
C SER A 128 6.15 4.17 -7.38
N ASP A 129 6.49 5.32 -7.94
CA ASP A 129 5.60 6.48 -8.07
C ASP A 129 4.33 6.20 -8.89
N TYR A 130 4.49 5.46 -9.99
CA TYR A 130 3.37 5.04 -10.85
C TYR A 130 2.61 3.88 -10.23
N ARG A 131 3.31 2.94 -9.59
CA ARG A 131 2.70 1.83 -8.85
C ARG A 131 1.81 2.33 -7.72
N SER A 132 2.27 3.32 -6.95
CA SER A 132 1.50 3.93 -5.84
C SER A 132 0.13 4.45 -6.29
N VAL A 133 0.05 5.18 -7.40
CA VAL A 133 -1.25 5.68 -7.90
C VAL A 133 -2.16 4.56 -8.40
N VAL A 134 -1.59 3.49 -8.96
CA VAL A 134 -2.35 2.30 -9.39
C VAL A 134 -2.91 1.57 -8.18
N VAL A 135 -2.09 1.33 -7.16
CA VAL A 135 -2.50 0.65 -5.93
C VAL A 135 -3.64 1.42 -5.25
N LEU A 136 -3.48 2.72 -5.05
CA LEU A 136 -4.52 3.56 -4.45
C LEU A 136 -5.81 3.57 -5.29
N LYS A 137 -5.71 3.68 -6.62
CA LYS A 137 -6.89 3.80 -7.47
C LYS A 137 -7.63 2.49 -7.66
N HIS A 138 -6.92 1.41 -8.01
CA HIS A 138 -7.53 0.18 -8.48
C HIS A 138 -7.69 -0.90 -7.41
N PHE A 139 -6.84 -0.90 -6.37
CA PHE A 139 -6.93 -1.89 -5.30
C PHE A 139 -7.60 -1.34 -4.03
N LEU A 140 -7.47 -0.04 -3.77
CA LEU A 140 -8.08 0.61 -2.60
C LEU A 140 -9.29 1.48 -2.96
N GLY A 141 -9.62 1.62 -4.25
CA GLY A 141 -10.81 2.34 -4.70
C GLY A 141 -10.80 3.85 -4.46
N CYS A 142 -9.63 4.45 -4.20
CA CYS A 142 -9.51 5.87 -3.87
C CYS A 142 -9.97 6.78 -5.02
N THR A 143 -10.58 7.89 -4.66
CA THR A 143 -10.84 9.02 -5.57
C THR A 143 -9.55 9.74 -5.92
N TYR A 144 -9.53 10.55 -6.98
CA TYR A 144 -8.34 11.36 -7.32
C TYR A 144 -7.97 12.34 -6.22
N THR A 145 -8.96 12.90 -5.54
CA THR A 145 -8.76 13.80 -4.40
C THR A 145 -8.10 13.07 -3.22
N GLU A 146 -8.55 11.88 -2.88
CA GLU A 146 -7.92 11.06 -1.83
C GLU A 146 -6.49 10.68 -2.19
N ILE A 147 -6.22 10.25 -3.43
CA ILE A 147 -4.86 9.95 -3.91
C ILE A 147 -3.96 11.20 -3.82
N SER A 148 -4.48 12.36 -4.22
CA SER A 148 -3.80 13.64 -4.10
C SER A 148 -3.40 13.94 -2.65
N GLN A 149 -4.29 13.70 -1.69
CA GLN A 149 -4.03 13.86 -0.26
C GLN A 149 -3.02 12.84 0.29
N VAL A 150 -3.14 11.57 -0.10
CA VAL A 150 -2.21 10.51 0.33
C VAL A 150 -0.80 10.79 -0.17
N LEU A 151 -0.64 11.13 -1.44
CA LEU A 151 0.68 11.29 -2.08
C LEU A 151 1.23 12.72 -1.98
N ASP A 152 0.43 13.68 -1.50
CA ASP A 152 0.78 15.11 -1.44
C ASP A 152 1.20 15.68 -2.80
N ILE A 153 0.41 15.38 -3.84
CA ILE A 153 0.60 15.85 -5.21
C ILE A 153 -0.72 16.38 -5.78
N PRO A 154 -0.70 17.34 -6.70
CA PRO A 154 -1.92 17.84 -7.34
C PRO A 154 -2.69 16.74 -8.09
N GLU A 155 -4.02 16.79 -8.10
CA GLU A 155 -4.86 15.83 -8.85
C GLU A 155 -4.49 15.70 -10.32
N LYS A 156 -4.07 16.80 -10.97
CA LYS A 156 -3.57 16.77 -12.34
C LYS A 156 -2.39 15.81 -12.48
N LYS A 157 -1.49 15.77 -11.50
CA LYS A 157 -0.34 14.86 -11.48
C LYS A 157 -0.77 13.42 -11.20
N VAL A 158 -1.80 13.20 -10.36
CA VAL A 158 -2.41 11.88 -10.16
C VAL A 158 -2.94 11.34 -11.47
N LYS A 159 -3.73 12.12 -12.21
CA LYS A 159 -4.30 11.73 -13.51
C LYS A 159 -3.22 11.39 -14.53
N SER A 160 -2.18 12.23 -14.63
CA SER A 160 -1.04 12.02 -15.52
C SER A 160 -0.26 10.75 -15.17
N ARG A 161 0.04 10.53 -13.89
CA ARG A 161 0.73 9.31 -13.41
C ARG A 161 -0.10 8.05 -13.68
N LEU A 162 -1.41 8.08 -13.47
CA LEU A 162 -2.30 6.96 -13.76
C LEU A 162 -2.35 6.64 -15.25
N TYR A 163 -2.40 7.66 -16.12
CA TYR A 163 -2.35 7.44 -17.55
C TYR A 163 -1.05 6.73 -17.96
N THR A 164 0.09 7.25 -17.55
CA THR A 164 1.39 6.64 -17.85
C THR A 164 1.51 5.23 -17.27
N ALA A 165 1.07 5.02 -16.03
CA ALA A 165 1.09 3.72 -15.37
C ALA A 165 0.28 2.68 -16.13
N ARG A 166 -0.91 3.04 -16.62
CA ARG A 166 -1.77 2.14 -17.41
C ARG A 166 -1.13 1.73 -18.73
N GLN A 167 -0.44 2.66 -19.41
CA GLN A 167 0.28 2.33 -20.64
C GLN A 167 1.42 1.33 -20.34
N GLN A 168 2.23 1.60 -19.31
CA GLN A 168 3.34 0.70 -18.93
C GLN A 168 2.83 -0.67 -18.51
N LEU A 169 1.73 -0.75 -17.75
CA LEU A 169 1.13 -2.03 -17.36
C LEU A 169 0.58 -2.81 -18.54
N LYS A 170 -0.09 -2.12 -19.48
CA LYS A 170 -0.56 -2.75 -20.72
C LYS A 170 0.59 -3.39 -21.48
N ASP A 171 1.69 -2.64 -21.67
CA ASP A 171 2.87 -3.12 -22.38
C ASP A 171 3.52 -4.32 -21.65
N ALA A 172 3.61 -4.26 -20.31
CA ALA A 172 4.14 -5.34 -19.50
C ALA A 172 3.30 -6.63 -19.61
N LEU A 173 1.98 -6.52 -19.49
CA LEU A 173 1.06 -7.65 -19.58
C LEU A 173 1.02 -8.27 -20.98
N THR A 174 1.14 -7.45 -22.04
CA THR A 174 1.19 -7.96 -23.42
C THR A 174 2.47 -8.73 -23.73
N ARG A 175 3.59 -8.41 -23.08
CA ARG A 175 4.86 -9.13 -23.24
C ARG A 175 4.91 -10.46 -22.50
N THR A 176 4.05 -10.64 -21.49
CA THR A 176 4.00 -11.83 -20.64
C THR A 176 2.95 -12.84 -21.12
N SER A 177 2.09 -12.45 -22.05
CA SER A 177 1.10 -13.31 -22.72
C SER A 177 1.68 -13.92 -23.98
#